data_22a5803c0300ac3ae571bbe7203fed29
#
_entry.id   22a5803c0300ac3ae571bbe7203fed29
#
_cell.length_a   1.000
_cell.length_b   1.000
_cell.length_c   1.000
_cell.angle_alpha   90.00
_cell.angle_beta   90.00
_cell.angle_gamma   90.00
#
_symmetry.space_group_name_H-M   'P 1'
#
loop_
_entity.id
_entity.type
_entity.pdbx_description
1 polymer ?
#
loop_
_entity_poly.entity_id
_entity_poly.type
_entity_poly.pdbx_seq_one_letter_code
_entity_poly.pdbx_strand_id
1 'polypeptide(L)'
;MKIFLVDIGCIAQNVVGFRSKGVSPLYLYQYLNYIKSDLVAYNIGSVQPSIKVTHIIKHPIYVAPQDELDKFDSVARSITEKIFANCQENESLKLLRDTLLPKLMSGELDVSDIDL
;
A
#
# COMPACT_ATOMS: atom_id res chain seq x y z
N MET A 1 -7.84 -2.14 -11.54
CA MET A 1 -6.85 -2.96 -10.80
C MET A 1 -6.33 -2.17 -9.59
N LYS A 2 -6.27 -2.80 -8.43
CA LYS A 2 -5.63 -2.24 -7.22
C LYS A 2 -4.39 -3.07 -6.91
N ILE A 3 -3.30 -2.41 -6.51
CA ILE A 3 -2.03 -3.04 -6.16
C ILE A 3 -1.71 -2.62 -4.73
N PHE A 4 -1.40 -3.59 -3.87
CA PHE A 4 -1.10 -3.36 -2.46
C PHE A 4 0.27 -3.96 -2.13
N LEU A 5 1.02 -3.28 -1.30
CA LEU A 5 2.20 -3.82 -0.64
C LEU A 5 1.76 -4.31 0.74
N VAL A 6 1.98 -5.58 1.03
CA VAL A 6 1.67 -6.20 2.33
C VAL A 6 2.85 -7.05 2.77
N ASP A 7 3.12 -7.01 4.05
CA ASP A 7 4.14 -7.86 4.66
C ASP A 7 3.58 -9.26 4.94
N ILE A 8 2.44 -9.33 5.61
CA ILE A 8 1.70 -10.56 5.90
C ILE A 8 0.23 -10.34 5.54
N GLY A 9 -0.36 -11.27 4.81
CA GLY A 9 -1.78 -11.18 4.44
C GLY A 9 -2.34 -12.49 3.91
N CYS A 10 -3.66 -12.64 4.06
CA CYS A 10 -4.40 -13.71 3.43
C CYS A 10 -4.81 -13.31 2.01
N ILE A 11 -4.72 -14.24 1.07
CA ILE A 11 -5.09 -14.03 -0.32
C ILE A 11 -6.51 -14.58 -0.53
N ALA A 12 -7.43 -13.70 -0.94
CA ALA A 12 -8.77 -14.09 -1.34
C ALA A 12 -8.80 -14.65 -2.77
N GLN A 13 -9.89 -15.30 -3.15
CA GLN A 13 -10.04 -16.00 -4.43
C GLN A 13 -9.73 -15.15 -5.68
N ASN A 14 -10.00 -13.84 -5.62
CA ASN A 14 -9.80 -12.92 -6.76
C ASN A 14 -8.55 -12.03 -6.60
N VAL A 15 -7.61 -12.44 -5.76
CA VAL A 15 -6.37 -11.72 -5.49
C VAL A 15 -5.18 -12.57 -5.91
N VAL A 16 -4.22 -11.95 -6.56
CA VAL A 16 -2.97 -12.60 -6.96
C VAL A 16 -1.83 -12.05 -6.13
N GLY A 17 -1.09 -12.92 -5.46
CA GLY A 17 0.12 -12.56 -4.72
C GLY A 17 1.37 -12.72 -5.58
N PHE A 18 2.19 -11.69 -5.63
CA PHE A 18 3.52 -11.73 -6.23
C PHE A 18 4.59 -11.65 -5.15
N ARG A 19 5.57 -12.54 -5.25
CA ARG A 19 6.79 -12.48 -4.44
C ARG A 19 7.95 -12.11 -5.36
N SER A 20 8.68 -11.07 -5.00
CA SER A 20 9.87 -10.68 -5.75
C SER A 20 10.98 -11.73 -5.59
N LYS A 21 11.75 -11.91 -6.66
CA LYS A 21 12.98 -12.70 -6.65
C LYS A 21 14.04 -11.94 -7.44
N GLY A 22 15.16 -11.64 -6.81
CA GLY A 22 16.24 -10.87 -7.44
C GLY A 22 16.09 -9.35 -7.41
N VAL A 23 14.92 -8.84 -7.01
CA VAL A 23 14.67 -7.40 -6.77
C VAL A 23 13.89 -7.25 -5.46
N SER A 24 13.90 -6.06 -4.87
CA SER A 24 13.16 -5.82 -3.64
C SER A 24 11.63 -5.82 -3.87
N PRO A 25 10.83 -6.14 -2.84
CA PRO A 25 9.38 -6.00 -2.89
C PRO A 25 8.93 -4.57 -3.18
N LEU A 26 9.67 -3.57 -2.70
CA LEU A 26 9.39 -2.15 -2.93
C LEU A 26 9.58 -1.78 -4.40
N TYR A 27 10.67 -2.25 -5.03
CA TYR A 27 10.91 -2.06 -6.45
C TYR A 27 9.79 -2.69 -7.29
N LEU A 28 9.46 -3.96 -7.02
CA LEU A 28 8.39 -4.65 -7.72
C LEU A 28 7.04 -3.93 -7.57
N TYR A 29 6.71 -3.48 -6.35
CA TYR A 29 5.49 -2.74 -6.08
C TYR A 29 5.39 -1.44 -6.89
N GLN A 30 6.44 -0.64 -6.90
CA GLN A 30 6.48 0.62 -7.65
C GLN A 30 6.47 0.36 -9.16
N TYR A 31 7.20 -0.64 -9.63
CA TYR A 31 7.21 -1.02 -11.03
C TYR A 31 5.82 -1.44 -11.52
N LEU A 32 5.12 -2.29 -10.77
CA LEU A 32 3.75 -2.71 -11.10
C LEU A 32 2.77 -1.53 -11.11
N ASN A 33 2.95 -0.54 -10.23
CA ASN A 33 2.15 0.68 -10.26
C ASN A 33 2.48 1.55 -11.48
N TYR A 34 3.73 1.62 -11.88
CA TYR A 34 4.17 2.36 -13.06
C TYR A 34 3.58 1.79 -14.36
N ILE A 35 3.64 0.46 -14.54
CA ILE A 35 3.10 -0.21 -15.73
C ILE A 35 1.60 -0.54 -15.62
N LYS A 36 0.92 -0.02 -14.61
CA LYS A 36 -0.48 -0.36 -14.31
C LYS A 36 -1.43 -0.09 -15.49
N SER A 37 -1.22 1.00 -16.24
CA SER A 37 -1.99 1.32 -17.45
C SER A 37 -1.84 0.23 -18.51
N ASP A 38 -0.62 -0.24 -18.73
CA ASP A 38 -0.32 -1.26 -19.73
C ASP A 38 -0.91 -2.61 -19.32
N LEU A 39 -0.87 -2.92 -18.02
CA LEU A 39 -1.50 -4.12 -17.47
C LEU A 39 -3.03 -4.10 -17.63
N VAL A 40 -3.67 -2.95 -17.50
CA VAL A 40 -5.11 -2.81 -17.69
C VAL A 40 -5.49 -3.03 -19.15
N ALA A 41 -4.61 -2.74 -20.10
CA ALA A 41 -4.83 -3.04 -21.53
C ALA A 41 -4.97 -4.55 -21.82
N TYR A 42 -4.43 -5.42 -20.97
CA TYR A 42 -4.64 -6.88 -21.05
C TYR A 42 -5.98 -7.36 -20.50
N ASN A 43 -6.86 -6.43 -20.14
CA ASN A 43 -8.16 -6.76 -19.56
C ASN A 43 -9.07 -7.38 -20.63
N ILE A 44 -9.42 -8.65 -20.44
CA ILE A 44 -10.24 -9.43 -21.39
C ILE A 44 -11.57 -9.74 -20.71
N GLY A 45 -12.66 -9.33 -21.35
CA GLY A 45 -14.01 -9.65 -20.90
C GLY A 45 -14.93 -8.43 -20.88
N SER A 46 -16.12 -8.57 -21.45
CA SER A 46 -17.11 -7.50 -21.53
C SER A 46 -18.01 -7.42 -20.30
N VAL A 47 -18.21 -8.55 -19.61
CA VAL A 47 -19.15 -8.64 -18.46
C VAL A 47 -18.39 -8.59 -17.12
N GLN A 48 -17.26 -9.26 -17.03
CA GLN A 48 -16.40 -9.24 -15.84
C GLN A 48 -14.94 -9.10 -16.27
N PRO A 49 -14.43 -7.89 -16.33
CA PRO A 49 -13.07 -7.61 -16.76
C PRO A 49 -12.06 -8.28 -15.82
N SER A 50 -11.24 -9.18 -16.35
CA SER A 50 -10.18 -9.85 -15.58
C SER A 50 -8.87 -9.90 -16.35
N ILE A 51 -7.77 -9.68 -15.63
CA ILE A 51 -6.42 -9.82 -16.18
C ILE A 51 -5.93 -11.22 -15.84
N LYS A 52 -5.57 -12.00 -16.87
CA LYS A 52 -4.97 -13.31 -16.63
C LYS A 52 -3.56 -13.14 -16.06
N VAL A 53 -3.25 -13.88 -15.00
CA VAL A 53 -1.93 -13.91 -14.36
C VAL A 53 -0.81 -14.17 -15.37
N THR A 54 -1.08 -15.01 -16.35
CA THR A 54 -0.14 -15.34 -17.45
C THR A 54 0.29 -14.13 -18.27
N HIS A 55 -0.55 -13.09 -18.39
CA HIS A 55 -0.18 -11.87 -19.11
C HIS A 55 0.77 -11.03 -18.26
N ILE A 56 0.52 -10.93 -16.94
CA ILE A 56 1.38 -10.18 -16.04
C ILE A 56 2.77 -10.83 -15.95
N ILE A 57 2.83 -12.17 -15.85
CA ILE A 57 4.10 -12.92 -15.77
C ILE A 57 4.95 -12.76 -17.03
N LYS A 58 4.30 -12.63 -18.19
CA LYS A 58 4.98 -12.47 -19.48
C LYS A 58 5.38 -11.02 -19.78
N HIS A 59 4.90 -10.06 -19.00
CA HIS A 59 5.28 -8.66 -19.19
C HIS A 59 6.75 -8.48 -18.83
N PRO A 60 7.58 -7.94 -19.73
CA PRO A 60 9.00 -7.75 -19.45
C PRO A 60 9.19 -6.73 -18.31
N ILE A 61 10.04 -7.07 -17.37
CA ILE A 61 10.43 -6.18 -16.27
C ILE A 61 11.84 -5.69 -16.54
N TYR A 62 12.02 -4.38 -16.57
CA TYR A 62 13.34 -3.79 -16.57
C TYR A 62 13.94 -3.90 -15.16
N VAL A 63 15.14 -4.43 -15.07
CA VAL A 63 15.89 -4.53 -13.82
C VAL A 63 17.12 -3.65 -13.95
N ALA A 64 17.21 -2.62 -13.12
CA ALA A 64 18.34 -1.72 -13.07
C ALA A 64 19.61 -2.42 -12.52
N PRO A 65 20.82 -1.86 -12.75
CA PRO A 65 22.03 -2.31 -12.08
C PRO A 65 21.88 -2.31 -10.54
N GLN A 66 22.62 -3.19 -9.87
CA GLN A 66 22.43 -3.43 -8.42
C GLN A 66 22.67 -2.18 -7.58
N ASP A 67 23.64 -1.35 -7.94
CA ASP A 67 23.94 -0.10 -7.26
C ASP A 67 22.79 0.93 -7.33
N GLU A 68 22.05 0.96 -8.43
CA GLU A 68 20.84 1.78 -8.58
C GLU A 68 19.66 1.21 -7.79
N LEU A 69 19.52 -0.12 -7.78
CA LEU A 69 18.50 -0.79 -6.95
C LEU A 69 18.72 -0.53 -5.46
N ASP A 70 19.97 -0.58 -5.00
CA ASP A 70 20.32 -0.33 -3.59
C ASP A 70 20.01 1.11 -3.17
N LYS A 71 20.33 2.08 -4.04
CA LYS A 71 19.99 3.49 -3.83
C LYS A 71 18.47 3.69 -3.78
N PHE A 72 17.77 3.11 -4.74
CA PHE A 72 16.29 3.15 -4.76
C PHE A 72 15.70 2.57 -3.48
N ASP A 73 16.15 1.38 -3.08
CA ASP A 73 15.63 0.69 -1.90
C ASP A 73 15.88 1.48 -0.61
N SER A 74 17.03 2.10 -0.48
CA SER A 74 17.34 2.97 0.67
C SER A 74 16.31 4.10 0.82
N VAL A 75 16.02 4.81 -0.27
CA VAL A 75 15.05 5.92 -0.27
C VAL A 75 13.62 5.40 -0.11
N ALA A 76 13.24 4.40 -0.90
CA ALA A 76 11.90 3.85 -0.91
C ALA A 76 11.52 3.23 0.45
N ARG A 77 12.47 2.59 1.13
CA ARG A 77 12.28 2.01 2.46
C ARG A 77 11.97 3.10 3.49
N SER A 78 12.79 4.15 3.56
CA SER A 78 12.58 5.23 4.53
C SER A 78 11.23 5.93 4.35
N ILE A 79 10.81 6.15 3.10
CA ILE A 79 9.49 6.72 2.79
C ILE A 79 8.37 5.77 3.22
N THR A 80 8.51 4.48 2.90
CA THR A 80 7.50 3.46 3.21
C THR A 80 7.34 3.28 4.72
N GLU A 81 8.44 3.24 5.47
CA GLU A 81 8.43 3.18 6.93
C GLU A 81 7.70 4.39 7.54
N LYS A 82 7.95 5.59 7.00
CA LYS A 82 7.25 6.80 7.44
C LYS A 82 5.75 6.75 7.13
N ILE A 83 5.37 6.24 5.96
CA ILE A 83 3.96 6.05 5.59
C ILE A 83 3.28 5.08 6.58
N PHE A 84 3.90 3.95 6.88
CA PHE A 84 3.34 2.99 7.84
C PHE A 84 3.23 3.56 9.25
N ALA A 85 4.26 4.28 9.72
CA ALA A 85 4.21 4.96 11.01
C ALA A 85 3.05 5.97 11.08
N ASN A 86 2.90 6.80 10.06
CA ASN A 86 1.79 7.77 9.99
C ASN A 86 0.42 7.07 9.92
N CYS A 87 0.31 5.93 9.22
CA CYS A 87 -0.94 5.16 9.22
C CYS A 87 -1.31 4.64 10.62
N GLN A 88 -0.34 4.12 11.37
CA GLN A 88 -0.54 3.65 12.74
C GLN A 88 -0.92 4.80 13.68
N GLU A 89 -0.25 5.94 13.55
CA GLU A 89 -0.58 7.14 14.31
C GLU A 89 -2.01 7.62 14.01
N ASN A 90 -2.40 7.66 12.73
CA ASN A 90 -3.76 8.02 12.32
C ASN A 90 -4.82 7.10 12.93
N GLU A 91 -4.60 5.78 12.97
CA GLU A 91 -5.53 4.85 13.62
C GLU A 91 -5.61 5.10 15.14
N SER A 92 -4.48 5.39 15.78
CA SER A 92 -4.45 5.73 17.22
C SER A 92 -5.19 7.03 17.51
N LEU A 93 -4.96 8.08 16.72
CA LEU A 93 -5.64 9.36 16.83
C LEU A 93 -7.14 9.24 16.58
N LYS A 94 -7.53 8.42 15.60
CA LYS A 94 -8.95 8.14 15.35
C LYS A 94 -9.62 7.47 16.54
N LEU A 95 -8.99 6.46 17.14
CA LEU A 95 -9.49 5.80 18.34
C LEU A 95 -9.61 6.77 19.51
N LEU A 96 -8.60 7.62 19.71
CA LEU A 96 -8.60 8.66 20.76
C LEU A 96 -9.75 9.64 20.55
N ARG A 97 -9.93 10.16 19.34
CA ARG A 97 -11.05 11.06 18.99
C ARG A 97 -12.39 10.39 19.29
N ASP A 98 -12.58 9.16 18.80
CA ASP A 98 -13.85 8.45 18.93
C ASP A 98 -14.17 8.07 20.39
N THR A 99 -13.14 7.99 21.24
CA THR A 99 -13.29 7.76 22.68
C THR A 99 -13.58 9.06 23.44
N LEU A 100 -12.91 10.15 23.08
CA LEU A 100 -13.03 11.43 23.81
C LEU A 100 -14.26 12.24 23.40
N LEU A 101 -14.62 12.22 22.11
CA LEU A 101 -15.71 13.05 21.60
C LEU A 101 -17.05 12.82 22.34
N PRO A 102 -17.53 11.58 22.57
CA PRO A 102 -18.75 11.35 23.34
C PRO A 102 -18.66 11.89 24.78
N LYS A 103 -17.49 11.77 25.41
CA LYS A 103 -17.28 12.24 26.81
C LYS A 103 -17.28 13.77 26.91
N LEU A 104 -16.73 14.44 25.91
CA LEU A 104 -16.81 15.89 25.80
C LEU A 104 -18.24 16.36 25.56
N MET A 105 -18.97 15.67 24.66
CA MET A 105 -20.36 16.03 24.35
C MET A 105 -21.33 15.77 25.50
N SER A 106 -21.06 14.77 26.33
CA SER A 106 -21.89 14.46 27.53
C SER A 106 -21.55 15.34 28.73
N GLY A 107 -20.48 16.13 28.68
CA GLY A 107 -19.98 16.89 29.83
C GLY A 107 -19.25 16.04 30.88
N GLU A 108 -18.94 14.78 30.57
CA GLU A 108 -18.15 13.91 31.46
C GLU A 108 -16.68 14.40 31.56
N LEU A 109 -16.17 15.00 30.48
CA LEU A 109 -14.89 15.69 30.46
C LEU A 109 -15.11 17.18 30.30
N ASP A 110 -14.67 17.95 31.30
CA ASP A 110 -14.63 19.40 31.25
C ASP A 110 -13.23 19.84 30.78
N VAL A 111 -13.18 20.73 29.79
CA VAL A 111 -11.94 21.29 29.24
C VAL A 111 -11.85 22.80 29.41
N SER A 112 -12.72 23.39 30.27
CA SER A 112 -12.81 24.84 30.48
C SER A 112 -11.50 25.42 30.99
N ASP A 113 -10.69 24.62 31.70
CA ASP A 113 -9.43 25.03 32.34
C ASP A 113 -8.18 24.74 31.50
N ILE A 114 -8.36 24.27 30.22
CA ILE A 114 -7.22 24.00 29.32
C ILE A 114 -6.90 25.25 28.52
N ASP A 115 -5.75 25.87 28.81
CA ASP A 115 -5.18 26.93 27.99
C ASP A 115 -4.73 26.33 26.63
N LEU A 116 -5.29 26.83 25.54
CA LEU A 116 -4.96 26.45 24.15
C LEU A 116 -3.96 27.42 23.53
#